data_f5e4c42c59421a19ca95e2c9d0e6e8e5
#
_entry.id   f5e4c42c59421a19ca95e2c9d0e6e8e5
#
_cell.length_a   1.000
_cell.length_b   1.000
_cell.length_c   1.000
_cell.angle_alpha   90.00
_cell.angle_beta   90.00
_cell.angle_gamma   90.00
#
_symmetry.space_group_name_H-M   'P 1'
#
loop_
_entity.id
_entity.type
_entity.pdbx_description
1 polymer ?
#
loop_
_entity_poly.entity_id
_entity_poly.type
_entity_poly.pdbx_seq_one_letter_code
_entity_poly.pdbx_strand_id
1 'polypeptide(L)'
;MNPKSMKYFRLKSCLIVSVLLISIIPARTSYSFHDGGVAACDACHTMHNSSGNFPMTKNAMPLGQGNIFLLRGSDQSSTCLNCHAGSTPQDRIKIATNPVPVQGSYPVQLTPGGDFAYLQKNYNWVTSLGTAQSSPGANHGHNINSLDYLYFTNSARWSIAPGGVYPTAAMSCISCHDPHNRFRIMDAGATTIATTGKPISGSGSYGDLPTALTAVGSYRLLGGQFYKPASLQGNYGFVANPPVAIAPSSYNRSESLSDTRVAYGLGMSEWCENCHSTLQHNTVNPSTTLGNHPFGYSAKLTNVYTTYNAYIYTGNLTNTDLTQGYSSLVPFEEGISDLATLAADTAKTSGASATDNVMCLTCHRAHASAWDSATRWNTAKGAYLTVSGFYPGVDSPILQGEQGEYATGKTMAEYQQSMYGRPPSKFAPLQWSLCNKCHESDQYKQ
;
A
#
# COMPACT_ATOMS: atom_id res chain seq x y z
N MET A 1 -51.31 34.58 44.54
CA MET A 1 -50.06 33.84 44.22
C MET A 1 -48.87 34.55 44.85
N ASN A 2 -48.08 33.85 45.66
CA ASN A 2 -47.01 34.43 46.45
C ASN A 2 -45.82 34.79 45.55
N PRO A 3 -45.25 35.99 45.57
CA PRO A 3 -44.19 36.43 44.70
C PRO A 3 -42.94 35.52 44.75
N LYS A 4 -42.74 34.79 45.84
CA LYS A 4 -41.66 33.80 45.97
C LYS A 4 -41.87 32.56 45.07
N SER A 5 -43.09 32.12 44.83
CA SER A 5 -43.46 30.98 44.02
C SER A 5 -43.21 31.26 42.49
N MET A 6 -43.41 32.50 42.08
CA MET A 6 -43.28 32.97 40.72
C MET A 6 -41.78 33.07 40.29
N LYS A 7 -40.92 33.43 41.27
CA LYS A 7 -39.43 33.41 40.98
C LYS A 7 -38.86 31.98 40.81
N TYR A 8 -39.33 31.04 41.61
CA TYR A 8 -38.95 29.65 41.52
C TYR A 8 -39.42 28.97 40.22
N PHE A 9 -40.63 29.32 39.78
CA PHE A 9 -41.17 28.80 38.52
C PHE A 9 -40.39 29.33 37.29
N ARG A 10 -40.06 30.63 37.29
CA ARG A 10 -39.24 31.24 36.22
C ARG A 10 -37.82 30.70 36.19
N LEU A 11 -37.20 30.45 37.36
CA LEU A 11 -35.85 29.89 37.42
C LEU A 11 -35.80 28.44 36.93
N LYS A 12 -36.78 27.60 37.29
CA LYS A 12 -36.89 26.23 36.78
C LYS A 12 -37.20 26.19 35.29
N SER A 13 -38.05 27.09 34.78
CA SER A 13 -38.33 27.17 33.34
C SER A 13 -37.10 27.63 32.54
N CYS A 14 -36.32 28.60 33.04
CA CYS A 14 -35.07 28.99 32.39
C CYS A 14 -34.03 27.86 32.40
N LEU A 15 -33.93 27.09 33.50
CA LEU A 15 -33.00 25.97 33.58
C LEU A 15 -33.36 24.84 32.59
N ILE A 16 -34.65 24.51 32.49
CA ILE A 16 -35.16 23.49 31.57
C ILE A 16 -34.97 23.94 30.12
N VAL A 17 -35.24 25.20 29.79
CA VAL A 17 -35.01 25.73 28.43
C VAL A 17 -33.51 25.76 28.09
N SER A 18 -32.64 26.08 29.04
CA SER A 18 -31.18 26.05 28.83
C SER A 18 -30.67 24.62 28.65
N VAL A 19 -31.19 23.64 29.38
CA VAL A 19 -30.84 22.23 29.21
C VAL A 19 -31.40 21.69 27.89
N LEU A 20 -32.60 22.07 27.49
CA LEU A 20 -33.15 21.71 26.17
C LEU A 20 -32.39 22.37 25.01
N LEU A 21 -31.92 23.60 25.15
CA LEU A 21 -31.13 24.29 24.14
C LEU A 21 -29.72 23.68 24.00
N ILE A 22 -29.12 23.15 25.06
CA ILE A 22 -27.85 22.44 25.02
C ILE A 22 -28.02 21.07 24.35
N SER A 23 -29.18 20.43 24.48
CA SER A 23 -29.45 19.14 23.80
C SER A 23 -29.83 19.28 22.33
N ILE A 24 -30.04 20.50 21.81
CA ILE A 24 -30.31 20.78 20.39
C ILE A 24 -29.04 21.25 19.65
N ILE A 25 -27.90 21.37 20.33
CA ILE A 25 -26.64 21.49 19.59
C ILE A 25 -26.50 20.18 18.83
N PRO A 26 -26.63 20.20 17.49
CA PRO A 26 -26.42 18.99 16.73
C PRO A 26 -25.02 18.48 17.10
N ALA A 27 -24.97 17.29 17.72
CA ALA A 27 -23.70 16.61 17.86
C ALA A 27 -23.07 16.65 16.46
N ARG A 28 -22.00 17.43 16.32
CA ARG A 28 -21.24 17.43 15.06
C ARG A 28 -20.88 15.98 14.88
N THR A 29 -21.49 15.34 13.89
CA THR A 29 -21.12 14.02 13.49
C THR A 29 -19.63 14.10 13.20
N SER A 30 -18.84 13.59 14.12
CA SER A 30 -17.42 13.39 13.90
C SER A 30 -17.37 12.32 12.83
N TYR A 31 -17.17 12.73 11.57
CA TYR A 31 -16.95 11.78 10.51
C TYR A 31 -15.65 11.06 10.82
N SER A 32 -15.78 9.76 11.00
CA SER A 32 -14.66 8.86 11.20
C SER A 32 -13.84 8.79 9.91
N PHE A 33 -12.54 8.76 10.05
CA PHE A 33 -11.55 8.80 8.97
C PHE A 33 -11.52 7.55 8.11
N HIS A 34 -12.05 6.45 8.58
CA HIS A 34 -12.38 5.28 7.80
C HIS A 34 -13.80 5.49 7.24
N ASP A 35 -13.85 5.89 6.00
CA ASP A 35 -15.01 6.34 5.28
C ASP A 35 -16.30 5.53 5.54
N GLY A 36 -17.43 6.25 5.54
CA GLY A 36 -18.76 5.68 5.66
C GLY A 36 -19.10 5.11 7.04
N GLY A 37 -18.37 5.48 8.09
CA GLY A 37 -18.66 5.03 9.46
C GLY A 37 -18.15 3.62 9.77
N VAL A 38 -17.26 3.08 8.97
CA VAL A 38 -16.67 1.74 9.16
C VAL A 38 -15.82 1.66 10.42
N ALA A 39 -15.20 2.76 10.83
CA ALA A 39 -14.45 2.85 12.07
C ALA A 39 -14.68 4.17 12.79
N ALA A 40 -15.55 4.15 13.81
CA ALA A 40 -15.64 5.22 14.78
C ALA A 40 -14.39 5.24 15.67
N CYS A 41 -14.21 6.29 16.49
CA CYS A 41 -13.03 6.42 17.36
C CYS A 41 -12.78 5.18 18.23
N ASP A 42 -13.83 4.54 18.69
CA ASP A 42 -13.82 3.34 19.52
C ASP A 42 -13.41 2.06 18.77
N ALA A 43 -13.35 2.08 17.45
CA ALA A 43 -12.77 0.97 16.67
C ALA A 43 -11.25 0.85 16.89
N CYS A 44 -10.58 1.97 17.12
CA CYS A 44 -9.13 2.03 17.35
C CYS A 44 -8.76 2.35 18.79
N HIS A 45 -9.61 3.10 19.50
CA HIS A 45 -9.37 3.56 20.87
C HIS A 45 -10.29 2.86 21.88
N THR A 46 -9.83 2.75 23.11
CA THR A 46 -10.62 2.22 24.23
C THR A 46 -10.33 3.04 25.49
N MET A 47 -11.37 3.31 26.27
CA MET A 47 -11.19 3.96 27.57
C MET A 47 -10.67 2.98 28.64
N HIS A 48 -10.90 1.70 28.45
CA HIS A 48 -10.49 0.65 29.34
C HIS A 48 -9.74 -0.42 28.55
N ASN A 49 -8.57 -0.84 29.04
CA ASN A 49 -7.77 -1.90 28.38
C ASN A 49 -8.39 -3.27 28.55
N SER A 50 -9.69 -3.42 28.39
CA SER A 50 -10.37 -4.71 28.52
C SER A 50 -11.58 -4.84 27.61
N SER A 51 -11.82 -6.06 27.13
CA SER A 51 -13.02 -6.47 26.42
C SER A 51 -13.34 -7.90 26.83
N GLY A 52 -14.58 -8.14 27.30
CA GLY A 52 -14.97 -9.48 27.78
C GLY A 52 -14.10 -10.03 28.93
N ASN A 53 -13.63 -9.17 29.82
CA ASN A 53 -12.72 -9.45 30.95
C ASN A 53 -11.27 -9.80 30.54
N PHE A 54 -10.88 -9.63 29.27
CA PHE A 54 -9.51 -9.84 28.82
C PHE A 54 -8.85 -8.51 28.45
N PRO A 55 -7.52 -8.34 28.70
CA PRO A 55 -6.79 -7.20 28.19
C PRO A 55 -6.89 -7.12 26.67
N MET A 56 -7.10 -5.92 26.12
CA MET A 56 -7.11 -5.71 24.68
C MET A 56 -5.69 -5.69 24.09
N THR A 57 -4.72 -5.21 24.87
CA THR A 57 -3.29 -5.28 24.53
C THR A 57 -2.74 -6.65 24.93
N LYS A 58 -2.30 -7.44 23.94
CA LYS A 58 -1.87 -8.83 24.16
C LYS A 58 -0.42 -8.91 24.61
N ASN A 59 0.43 -8.08 24.03
CA ASN A 59 1.89 -8.11 24.18
C ASN A 59 2.47 -6.76 24.66
N ALA A 60 1.66 -5.90 25.28
CA ALA A 60 2.17 -4.67 25.88
C ALA A 60 3.16 -4.97 27.03
N MET A 61 4.20 -4.18 27.12
CA MET A 61 5.18 -4.29 28.21
C MET A 61 5.09 -3.06 29.13
N PRO A 62 4.86 -3.22 30.44
CA PRO A 62 4.58 -4.49 31.14
C PRO A 62 3.23 -5.12 30.76
N LEU A 63 3.16 -6.44 30.86
CA LEU A 63 1.94 -7.19 30.51
C LEU A 63 0.70 -6.66 31.28
N GLY A 64 -0.39 -6.50 30.55
CA GLY A 64 -1.67 -6.03 31.09
C GLY A 64 -1.81 -4.52 31.19
N GLN A 65 -0.77 -3.72 30.91
CA GLN A 65 -0.92 -2.27 30.83
C GLN A 65 -1.54 -1.87 29.49
N GLY A 66 -2.41 -0.85 29.53
CA GLY A 66 -2.96 -0.24 28.33
C GLY A 66 -1.93 0.55 27.55
N ASN A 67 -2.15 0.70 26.26
CA ASN A 67 -1.37 1.60 25.43
C ASN A 67 -1.58 3.05 25.88
N ILE A 68 -0.52 3.87 25.91
CA ILE A 68 -0.59 5.28 26.35
C ILE A 68 -1.52 6.15 25.50
N PHE A 69 -1.81 5.74 24.27
CA PHE A 69 -2.77 6.38 23.37
C PHE A 69 -4.14 5.74 23.43
N LEU A 70 -4.42 4.91 24.44
CA LEU A 70 -5.68 4.18 24.61
C LEU A 70 -6.02 3.30 23.39
N LEU A 71 -5.04 2.73 22.72
CA LEU A 71 -5.25 1.87 21.56
C LEU A 71 -5.76 0.48 21.95
N ARG A 72 -6.50 -0.13 21.03
CA ARG A 72 -7.01 -1.51 21.16
C ARG A 72 -5.97 -2.59 20.85
N GLY A 73 -4.77 -2.23 20.50
CA GLY A 73 -3.60 -3.10 20.30
C GLY A 73 -2.41 -2.64 21.13
N SER A 74 -1.40 -3.49 21.27
CA SER A 74 -0.19 -3.19 22.03
C SER A 74 0.61 -2.02 21.43
N ASP A 75 0.46 -1.79 20.14
CA ASP A 75 1.02 -0.68 19.37
C ASP A 75 0.07 -0.26 18.25
N GLN A 76 0.48 0.74 17.47
CA GLN A 76 -0.32 1.31 16.40
C GLN A 76 -0.61 0.28 15.29
N SER A 77 0.41 -0.46 14.84
CA SER A 77 0.24 -1.45 13.78
C SER A 77 -0.61 -2.63 14.25
N SER A 78 -0.44 -3.08 15.49
CA SER A 78 -1.29 -4.11 16.11
C SER A 78 -2.75 -3.69 16.13
N THR A 79 -3.02 -2.42 16.43
CA THR A 79 -4.39 -1.87 16.38
C THR A 79 -4.97 -1.95 14.97
N CYS A 80 -4.22 -1.57 13.94
CA CYS A 80 -4.66 -1.65 12.55
C CYS A 80 -4.91 -3.10 12.12
N LEU A 81 -3.99 -4.00 12.47
CA LEU A 81 -4.06 -5.41 12.07
C LEU A 81 -5.21 -6.18 12.75
N ASN A 82 -5.80 -5.68 13.84
CA ASN A 82 -7.02 -6.27 14.40
C ASN A 82 -8.15 -6.36 13.36
N CYS A 83 -8.20 -5.41 12.42
CA CYS A 83 -9.15 -5.42 11.31
C CYS A 83 -8.50 -5.80 9.98
N HIS A 84 -7.21 -5.50 9.79
CA HIS A 84 -6.51 -5.64 8.51
C HIS A 84 -5.68 -6.93 8.37
N ALA A 85 -5.69 -7.84 9.35
CA ALA A 85 -5.11 -9.18 9.22
C ALA A 85 -6.19 -10.26 9.21
N GLY A 86 -5.95 -11.35 8.49
CA GLY A 86 -6.87 -12.48 8.45
C GLY A 86 -6.51 -13.55 7.43
N SER A 87 -7.16 -14.72 7.55
CA SER A 87 -6.88 -15.91 6.74
C SER A 87 -7.79 -16.06 5.52
N THR A 88 -8.88 -15.31 5.44
CA THR A 88 -9.80 -15.39 4.29
C THR A 88 -9.10 -14.90 3.04
N PRO A 89 -8.97 -15.72 1.99
CA PRO A 89 -8.33 -15.29 0.76
C PRO A 89 -9.06 -14.11 0.13
N GLN A 90 -8.28 -13.14 -0.34
CA GLN A 90 -8.77 -11.98 -1.08
C GLN A 90 -9.87 -11.19 -0.34
N ASP A 91 -9.82 -11.16 0.98
CA ASP A 91 -10.70 -10.29 1.77
C ASP A 91 -10.30 -8.83 1.49
N ARG A 92 -11.27 -8.06 1.05
CA ARG A 92 -11.06 -6.69 0.54
C ARG A 92 -10.42 -5.72 1.52
N ILE A 93 -10.45 -6.00 2.83
CA ILE A 93 -9.84 -5.13 3.85
C ILE A 93 -8.55 -5.72 4.44
N LYS A 94 -8.22 -6.97 4.13
CA LYS A 94 -7.04 -7.63 4.70
C LYS A 94 -5.78 -7.34 3.86
N ILE A 95 -4.71 -7.00 4.54
CA ILE A 95 -3.39 -6.68 3.96
C ILE A 95 -2.28 -7.54 4.56
N ALA A 96 -2.63 -8.43 5.49
CA ALA A 96 -1.73 -9.38 6.11
C ALA A 96 -2.44 -10.72 6.30
N THR A 97 -1.89 -11.76 5.71
CA THR A 97 -2.35 -13.13 5.99
C THR A 97 -2.00 -13.50 7.43
N ASN A 98 -3.02 -13.89 8.20
CA ASN A 98 -2.83 -14.30 9.59
C ASN A 98 -3.74 -15.51 9.93
N PRO A 99 -3.20 -16.64 10.45
CA PRO A 99 -1.78 -16.83 10.78
C PRO A 99 -0.88 -16.84 9.54
N VAL A 100 0.41 -16.51 9.74
CA VAL A 100 1.41 -16.55 8.68
C VAL A 100 1.55 -18.00 8.18
N PRO A 101 1.51 -18.22 6.86
CA PRO A 101 1.58 -19.56 6.31
C PRO A 101 2.93 -20.24 6.59
N VAL A 102 2.89 -21.51 6.90
CA VAL A 102 4.11 -22.35 7.05
C VAL A 102 4.87 -22.48 5.72
N GLN A 103 6.07 -23.03 5.77
CA GLN A 103 6.86 -23.33 4.57
C GLN A 103 6.06 -24.22 3.60
N GLY A 104 6.16 -23.92 2.30
CA GLY A 104 5.40 -24.59 1.24
C GLY A 104 3.96 -24.07 1.06
N SER A 105 3.48 -23.22 1.97
CA SER A 105 2.22 -22.50 1.84
C SER A 105 2.50 -21.00 1.63
N TYR A 106 1.52 -20.25 1.12
CA TYR A 106 1.72 -18.86 0.69
C TYR A 106 0.72 -17.89 1.32
N PRO A 107 1.09 -16.59 1.47
CA PRO A 107 0.17 -15.52 1.81
C PRO A 107 -0.95 -15.39 0.78
N VAL A 108 -2.18 -15.08 1.24
CA VAL A 108 -3.38 -15.14 0.41
C VAL A 108 -3.99 -13.78 0.09
N GLN A 109 -3.45 -12.70 0.67
CA GLN A 109 -3.95 -11.37 0.41
C GLN A 109 -3.24 -10.77 -0.81
N LEU A 110 -3.97 -10.64 -1.91
CA LEU A 110 -3.43 -10.19 -3.20
C LEU A 110 -3.77 -8.70 -3.44
N THR A 111 -3.50 -7.86 -2.46
CA THR A 111 -3.76 -6.41 -2.54
C THR A 111 -2.69 -5.70 -3.37
N PRO A 112 -2.94 -4.49 -3.88
CA PRO A 112 -1.95 -3.73 -4.65
C PRO A 112 -0.68 -3.43 -3.87
N GLY A 113 -0.81 -3.21 -2.56
CA GLY A 113 0.33 -2.99 -1.67
C GLY A 113 1.11 -4.26 -1.35
N GLY A 114 0.54 -5.44 -1.59
CA GLY A 114 1.10 -6.71 -1.20
C GLY A 114 0.59 -7.22 0.15
N ASP A 115 1.20 -8.29 0.66
CA ASP A 115 0.81 -8.98 1.89
C ASP A 115 1.96 -8.94 2.90
N PHE A 116 1.74 -8.33 4.05
CA PHE A 116 2.76 -8.23 5.11
C PHE A 116 3.26 -9.59 5.61
N ALA A 117 2.51 -10.68 5.44
CA ALA A 117 2.98 -12.01 5.86
C ALA A 117 4.28 -12.43 5.16
N TYR A 118 4.61 -11.87 4.02
CA TYR A 118 5.90 -12.09 3.39
C TYR A 118 7.10 -11.61 4.23
N LEU A 119 6.92 -10.66 5.14
CA LEU A 119 7.97 -10.24 6.06
C LEU A 119 8.40 -11.33 7.05
N GLN A 120 7.58 -12.35 7.22
CA GLN A 120 7.88 -13.50 8.10
C GLN A 120 8.20 -14.78 7.31
N LYS A 121 8.28 -14.70 5.97
CA LYS A 121 8.64 -15.82 5.10
C LYS A 121 10.11 -15.71 4.67
N ASN A 122 10.89 -16.74 4.98
CA ASN A 122 12.26 -16.88 4.50
C ASN A 122 12.29 -17.93 3.39
N TYR A 123 13.01 -17.64 2.33
CA TYR A 123 13.26 -18.58 1.25
C TYR A 123 14.74 -18.93 1.19
N ASN A 124 15.05 -20.23 1.08
CA ASN A 124 16.41 -20.73 1.00
C ASN A 124 16.54 -21.67 -0.20
N TRP A 125 17.65 -21.60 -0.89
CA TRP A 125 17.93 -22.48 -2.02
C TRP A 125 19.43 -22.69 -2.18
N VAL A 126 19.79 -23.64 -3.02
CA VAL A 126 21.17 -23.89 -3.40
C VAL A 126 21.29 -23.62 -4.90
N THR A 127 22.31 -22.88 -5.30
CA THR A 127 22.58 -22.62 -6.71
C THR A 127 23.06 -23.88 -7.42
N SER A 128 23.07 -23.87 -8.75
CA SER A 128 23.66 -24.94 -9.59
C SER A 128 25.13 -25.23 -9.24
N LEU A 129 25.85 -24.22 -8.77
CA LEU A 129 27.24 -24.33 -8.33
C LEU A 129 27.39 -24.79 -6.86
N GLY A 130 26.30 -25.19 -6.21
CA GLY A 130 26.32 -25.68 -4.84
C GLY A 130 26.38 -24.58 -3.77
N THR A 131 26.21 -23.31 -4.13
CA THR A 131 26.25 -22.20 -3.17
C THR A 131 24.89 -22.00 -2.52
N ALA A 132 24.86 -22.01 -1.19
CA ALA A 132 23.65 -21.69 -0.43
C ALA A 132 23.30 -20.21 -0.55
N GLN A 133 22.03 -19.94 -0.83
CA GLN A 133 21.44 -18.62 -0.96
C GLN A 133 20.21 -18.49 -0.06
N SER A 134 19.89 -17.25 0.29
CA SER A 134 18.68 -16.98 1.09
C SER A 134 18.07 -15.64 0.73
N SER A 135 16.74 -15.57 0.87
CA SER A 135 15.94 -14.34 0.80
C SER A 135 15.14 -14.26 2.10
N PRO A 136 15.69 -13.60 3.13
CA PRO A 136 15.01 -13.44 4.40
C PRO A 136 13.77 -12.55 4.26
N GLY A 137 12.71 -12.85 5.03
CA GLY A 137 11.48 -12.06 5.02
C GLY A 137 11.69 -10.57 5.26
N ALA A 138 12.69 -10.20 6.06
CA ALA A 138 13.07 -8.82 6.28
C ALA A 138 13.50 -8.06 5.00
N ASN A 139 13.79 -8.76 3.91
CA ASN A 139 14.10 -8.16 2.61
C ASN A 139 12.86 -7.85 1.76
N HIS A 140 11.71 -8.39 2.15
CA HIS A 140 10.52 -8.48 1.31
C HIS A 140 9.65 -7.23 1.36
N GLY A 141 9.96 -6.23 2.19
CA GLY A 141 9.14 -5.03 2.27
C GLY A 141 9.49 -4.10 3.42
N HIS A 142 8.52 -3.28 3.77
CA HIS A 142 8.60 -2.37 4.90
C HIS A 142 8.37 -3.12 6.20
N ASN A 143 9.44 -3.33 6.97
CA ASN A 143 9.40 -4.07 8.23
C ASN A 143 8.71 -3.27 9.32
N ILE A 144 7.40 -3.38 9.41
CA ILE A 144 6.60 -2.72 10.44
C ILE A 144 6.81 -3.36 11.81
N ASN A 145 6.69 -2.56 12.88
CA ASN A 145 6.60 -3.08 14.23
C ASN A 145 5.13 -3.35 14.58
N SER A 146 4.81 -4.60 14.94
CA SER A 146 3.49 -5.01 15.41
C SER A 146 3.63 -6.16 16.40
N LEU A 147 3.60 -5.84 17.69
CA LEU A 147 3.86 -6.79 18.76
C LEU A 147 2.82 -7.92 18.81
N ASP A 148 1.54 -7.60 18.61
CA ASP A 148 0.45 -8.58 18.70
C ASP A 148 0.43 -9.57 17.52
N TYR A 149 1.11 -9.23 16.42
CA TYR A 149 1.20 -10.02 15.20
C TYR A 149 2.62 -10.49 14.87
N LEU A 150 3.57 -10.28 15.82
CA LEU A 150 4.96 -10.73 15.73
C LEU A 150 5.72 -10.18 14.50
N TYR A 151 5.39 -8.96 14.09
CA TYR A 151 6.21 -8.23 13.13
C TYR A 151 7.20 -7.36 13.87
N PHE A 152 8.44 -7.35 13.39
CA PHE A 152 9.53 -6.59 14.01
C PHE A 152 10.29 -5.80 12.95
N THR A 153 10.70 -4.59 13.30
CA THR A 153 11.59 -3.80 12.46
C THR A 153 12.96 -4.47 12.38
N ASN A 154 13.60 -4.34 11.22
CA ASN A 154 14.96 -4.86 11.03
C ASN A 154 15.96 -3.71 10.83
N SER A 155 16.34 -3.05 11.93
CA SER A 155 17.33 -1.99 11.92
C SER A 155 18.77 -2.50 11.76
N ALA A 156 19.02 -3.79 11.93
CA ALA A 156 20.35 -4.37 11.72
C ALA A 156 20.78 -4.35 10.26
N ARG A 157 19.83 -4.52 9.32
CA ARG A 157 20.11 -4.44 7.89
C ARG A 157 20.15 -2.98 7.39
N TRP A 158 19.15 -2.20 7.80
CA TRP A 158 19.02 -0.80 7.42
C TRP A 158 18.60 0.00 8.65
N SER A 159 19.47 0.80 9.18
CA SER A 159 19.15 1.69 10.31
C SER A 159 18.23 2.85 9.88
N ILE A 160 18.30 3.22 8.61
CA ILE A 160 17.48 4.25 7.97
C ILE A 160 16.92 3.71 6.66
N ALA A 161 15.88 4.36 6.14
CA ALA A 161 15.30 4.04 4.84
C ALA A 161 16.37 4.12 3.74
N PRO A 162 16.47 3.15 2.82
CA PRO A 162 17.39 3.21 1.69
C PRO A 162 17.19 4.51 0.90
N GLY A 163 18.27 5.25 0.66
CA GLY A 163 18.18 6.53 -0.02
C GLY A 163 17.37 7.59 0.75
N GLY A 164 17.42 7.57 2.08
CA GLY A 164 16.69 8.53 2.90
C GLY A 164 17.23 8.62 4.32
N VAL A 165 16.44 9.23 5.20
CA VAL A 165 16.82 9.49 6.60
C VAL A 165 15.77 8.93 7.59
N TYR A 166 14.70 8.30 7.13
CA TYR A 166 13.66 7.79 8.00
C TYR A 166 14.20 6.62 8.84
N PRO A 167 14.12 6.65 10.19
CA PRO A 167 14.62 5.58 11.05
C PRO A 167 13.78 4.32 10.93
N THR A 168 14.35 3.22 10.47
CA THR A 168 13.62 1.96 10.25
C THR A 168 13.08 1.36 11.54
N ALA A 169 13.75 1.59 12.69
CA ALA A 169 13.27 1.15 14.01
C ALA A 169 11.88 1.73 14.38
N ALA A 170 11.49 2.84 13.78
CA ALA A 170 10.19 3.49 14.03
C ALA A 170 9.11 3.09 13.00
N MET A 171 9.40 2.16 12.09
CA MET A 171 8.47 1.79 11.01
C MET A 171 7.21 1.11 11.54
N SER A 172 6.07 1.66 11.18
CA SER A 172 4.75 1.19 11.57
C SER A 172 3.71 1.58 10.50
N CYS A 173 2.48 1.12 10.62
CA CYS A 173 1.41 1.52 9.69
C CYS A 173 1.25 3.04 9.63
N ILE A 174 1.35 3.72 10.79
CA ILE A 174 1.25 5.17 10.86
C ILE A 174 2.52 5.90 10.38
N SER A 175 3.55 5.20 9.95
CA SER A 175 4.67 5.84 9.27
C SER A 175 4.27 6.39 7.90
N CYS A 176 3.25 5.77 7.28
CA CYS A 176 2.73 6.13 5.97
C CYS A 176 1.29 6.66 6.02
N HIS A 177 0.45 6.07 6.87
CA HIS A 177 -0.96 6.39 6.95
C HIS A 177 -1.26 7.35 8.11
N ASP A 178 -2.02 8.41 7.82
CA ASP A 178 -2.60 9.26 8.86
C ASP A 178 -4.00 8.72 9.23
N PRO A 179 -4.15 7.99 10.33
CA PRO A 179 -5.44 7.44 10.72
C PRO A 179 -6.48 8.51 11.02
N HIS A 180 -6.05 9.75 11.28
CA HIS A 180 -6.93 10.89 11.47
C HIS A 180 -7.19 11.67 10.18
N ASN A 181 -6.49 11.37 9.10
CA ASN A 181 -6.64 11.92 7.75
C ASN A 181 -6.95 13.43 7.74
N ARG A 182 -5.98 14.23 8.17
CA ARG A 182 -6.16 15.69 8.23
C ARG A 182 -6.21 16.36 6.87
N PHE A 183 -5.80 15.66 5.83
CA PHE A 183 -5.79 16.18 4.47
C PHE A 183 -7.18 16.21 3.86
N ARG A 184 -7.54 17.34 3.26
CA ARG A 184 -8.78 17.59 2.55
C ARG A 184 -8.47 18.03 1.13
N ILE A 185 -8.98 17.30 0.15
CA ILE A 185 -8.98 17.73 -1.24
C ILE A 185 -10.26 18.55 -1.44
N MET A 186 -10.13 19.83 -1.77
CA MET A 186 -11.19 20.83 -1.71
C MET A 186 -11.89 21.05 -3.05
N ASP A 187 -11.29 20.60 -4.14
CA ASP A 187 -11.81 20.72 -5.50
C ASP A 187 -11.52 19.46 -6.33
N ALA A 188 -12.29 19.26 -7.39
CA ALA A 188 -12.17 18.06 -8.23
C ALA A 188 -10.83 17.98 -8.99
N GLY A 189 -10.18 19.11 -9.25
CA GLY A 189 -8.86 19.16 -9.84
C GLY A 189 -7.74 18.80 -8.86
N ALA A 190 -8.07 18.50 -7.61
CA ALA A 190 -7.11 18.21 -6.53
C ALA A 190 -5.98 19.26 -6.39
N THR A 191 -6.25 20.50 -6.84
CA THR A 191 -5.28 21.59 -6.80
C THR A 191 -5.30 22.34 -5.47
N THR A 192 -6.46 22.30 -4.78
CA THR A 192 -6.62 22.89 -3.45
C THR A 192 -6.65 21.80 -2.39
N ILE A 193 -5.55 21.69 -1.66
CA ILE A 193 -5.40 20.74 -0.54
C ILE A 193 -5.22 21.55 0.74
N ALA A 194 -6.00 21.23 1.77
CA ALA A 194 -5.96 21.92 3.05
C ALA A 194 -6.11 20.96 4.22
N THR A 195 -5.69 21.37 5.41
CA THR A 195 -5.89 20.63 6.67
C THR A 195 -7.12 21.14 7.43
N THR A 196 -7.70 22.23 6.97
CA THR A 196 -8.89 22.88 7.56
C THR A 196 -9.86 23.26 6.43
N GLY A 197 -11.07 23.66 6.77
CA GLY A 197 -12.07 24.09 5.81
C GLY A 197 -13.27 23.13 5.77
N LYS A 198 -13.71 22.76 4.55
CA LYS A 198 -14.91 21.91 4.38
C LYS A 198 -14.77 20.57 5.12
N PRO A 199 -15.86 20.04 5.71
CA PRO A 199 -15.84 18.69 6.29
C PRO A 199 -15.50 17.64 5.23
N ILE A 200 -14.78 16.59 5.65
CA ILE A 200 -14.46 15.47 4.78
C ILE A 200 -15.70 14.59 4.61
N SER A 201 -16.00 14.26 3.36
CA SER A 201 -17.01 13.27 2.96
C SER A 201 -16.34 12.33 1.95
N GLY A 202 -16.02 11.12 2.39
CA GLY A 202 -15.30 10.17 1.58
C GLY A 202 -13.77 10.18 1.76
N SER A 203 -13.16 9.02 1.51
CA SER A 203 -11.74 8.80 1.75
C SER A 203 -10.81 9.33 0.65
N GLY A 204 -11.37 9.78 -0.48
CA GLY A 204 -10.60 10.07 -1.69
C GLY A 204 -10.00 8.85 -2.38
N SER A 205 -10.40 7.63 -1.97
CA SER A 205 -9.82 6.38 -2.49
C SER A 205 -10.64 5.73 -3.60
N TYR A 206 -11.94 6.05 -3.73
CA TYR A 206 -12.89 5.28 -4.55
C TYR A 206 -13.78 6.13 -5.45
N GLY A 207 -13.29 7.22 -5.99
CA GLY A 207 -14.05 8.06 -6.92
C GLY A 207 -15.00 9.06 -6.27
N ASP A 208 -14.95 9.21 -4.95
CA ASP A 208 -15.63 10.31 -4.27
C ASP A 208 -15.06 11.65 -4.76
N LEU A 209 -15.96 12.60 -5.04
CA LEU A 209 -15.57 13.93 -5.49
C LEU A 209 -15.92 14.98 -4.43
N PRO A 210 -15.10 16.02 -4.26
CA PRO A 210 -15.44 17.14 -3.41
C PRO A 210 -16.65 17.92 -4.00
N THR A 211 -17.43 18.50 -3.11
CA THR A 211 -18.60 19.33 -3.46
C THR A 211 -18.41 20.77 -3.00
N ALA A 212 -19.39 21.63 -3.26
CA ALA A 212 -19.39 22.98 -2.73
C ALA A 212 -19.34 23.01 -1.18
N LEU A 213 -19.84 21.96 -0.50
CA LEU A 213 -19.97 21.91 0.96
C LEU A 213 -18.99 20.92 1.62
N THR A 214 -18.49 19.93 0.88
CA THR A 214 -17.65 18.85 1.42
C THR A 214 -16.36 18.71 0.64
N ALA A 215 -15.31 18.30 1.32
CA ALA A 215 -14.04 17.87 0.75
C ALA A 215 -13.97 16.34 0.76
N VAL A 216 -12.98 15.76 0.12
CA VAL A 216 -12.62 14.34 0.26
C VAL A 216 -11.26 14.19 0.95
N GLY A 217 -11.01 13.05 1.56
CA GLY A 217 -9.73 12.72 2.18
C GLY A 217 -8.65 12.37 1.15
N SER A 218 -7.46 12.07 1.62
CA SER A 218 -6.35 11.60 0.78
C SER A 218 -6.51 10.13 0.39
N TYR A 219 -5.96 9.77 -0.76
CA TYR A 219 -5.89 8.38 -1.22
C TYR A 219 -5.31 7.47 -0.14
N ARG A 220 -6.04 6.40 0.21
CA ARG A 220 -5.64 5.40 1.21
C ARG A 220 -5.22 5.97 2.56
N LEU A 221 -5.74 7.14 2.96
CA LEU A 221 -5.38 7.83 4.20
C LEU A 221 -3.88 8.11 4.31
N LEU A 222 -3.16 8.29 3.21
CA LEU A 222 -1.75 8.61 3.24
C LEU A 222 -1.52 9.98 3.89
N GLY A 223 -0.51 10.06 4.76
CA GLY A 223 -0.10 11.31 5.40
C GLY A 223 0.44 12.29 4.35
N GLY A 224 0.16 13.56 4.52
CA GLY A 224 0.60 14.59 3.59
C GLY A 224 1.59 15.57 4.19
N GLN A 225 1.85 16.66 3.51
CA GLN A 225 2.77 17.70 3.96
C GLN A 225 2.50 18.08 5.43
N PHE A 226 3.55 18.19 6.23
CA PHE A 226 3.53 18.43 7.68
C PHE A 226 2.99 17.27 8.52
N TYR A 227 2.65 16.13 7.94
CA TYR A 227 2.36 14.94 8.72
C TYR A 227 3.60 14.52 9.51
N LYS A 228 3.41 14.25 10.80
CA LYS A 228 4.45 13.77 11.71
C LYS A 228 4.01 12.43 12.26
N PRO A 229 4.60 11.32 11.79
CA PRO A 229 4.29 10.00 12.33
C PRO A 229 4.52 9.95 13.84
N ALA A 230 3.51 9.55 14.59
CA ALA A 230 3.61 9.47 16.06
C ALA A 230 4.56 8.37 16.55
N SER A 231 4.98 7.46 15.67
CA SER A 231 6.05 6.48 15.93
C SER A 231 7.43 7.13 16.03
N LEU A 232 7.58 8.36 15.52
CA LEU A 232 8.79 9.16 15.63
C LEU A 232 8.56 10.31 16.62
N GLN A 233 9.33 10.34 17.67
CA GLN A 233 9.40 11.49 18.54
C GLN A 233 10.38 12.49 17.92
N GLY A 234 9.92 13.68 17.55
CA GLY A 234 10.79 14.73 17.04
C GLY A 234 10.27 15.46 15.80
N ASN A 235 11.20 16.04 15.04
CA ASN A 235 10.89 16.97 13.95
C ASN A 235 10.74 16.33 12.57
N TYR A 236 10.60 15.00 12.46
CA TYR A 236 10.37 14.38 11.17
C TYR A 236 8.99 14.75 10.65
N GLY A 237 8.93 15.49 9.57
CA GLY A 237 7.69 15.91 8.94
C GLY A 237 7.73 15.64 7.45
N PHE A 238 6.61 15.23 6.89
CA PHE A 238 6.48 15.05 5.45
C PHE A 238 6.53 16.40 4.73
N VAL A 239 7.17 16.39 3.58
CA VAL A 239 7.31 17.57 2.71
C VAL A 239 6.41 17.45 1.46
N ALA A 240 6.14 16.24 1.00
CA ALA A 240 5.28 15.99 -0.15
C ALA A 240 3.84 15.69 0.28
N ASN A 241 2.89 16.12 -0.56
CA ASN A 241 1.48 15.81 -0.41
C ASN A 241 1.18 14.33 -0.75
N PRO A 242 0.05 13.77 -0.29
CA PRO A 242 -0.41 12.46 -0.74
C PRO A 242 -0.58 12.45 -2.27
N PRO A 243 -0.33 11.30 -2.91
CA PRO A 243 -0.55 11.18 -4.35
C PRO A 243 -2.03 11.35 -4.70
N VAL A 244 -2.30 11.87 -5.88
CA VAL A 244 -3.63 11.84 -6.47
C VAL A 244 -3.80 10.50 -7.17
N ALA A 245 -4.67 9.66 -6.61
CA ALA A 245 -4.95 8.32 -7.15
C ALA A 245 -6.35 7.90 -6.76
N ILE A 246 -6.99 7.07 -7.58
CA ILE A 246 -8.32 6.51 -7.34
C ILE A 246 -8.33 5.03 -7.67
N ALA A 247 -8.95 4.25 -6.81
CA ALA A 247 -9.26 2.85 -7.05
C ALA A 247 -10.75 2.67 -7.39
N PRO A 248 -11.15 1.65 -8.15
CA PRO A 248 -12.55 1.32 -8.30
C PRO A 248 -13.15 0.86 -6.96
N SER A 249 -14.45 1.08 -6.77
CA SER A 249 -15.14 0.79 -5.51
C SER A 249 -15.06 -0.68 -5.07
N SER A 250 -14.91 -1.59 -6.02
CA SER A 250 -14.72 -3.02 -5.77
C SER A 250 -13.29 -3.39 -5.40
N TYR A 251 -12.41 -2.41 -5.42
CA TYR A 251 -10.99 -2.60 -5.38
C TYR A 251 -10.41 -2.53 -3.98
N ASN A 252 -10.57 -3.43 -3.15
CA ASN A 252 -9.58 -3.75 -2.13
C ASN A 252 -9.08 -5.16 -2.30
N ARG A 253 -9.51 -5.75 -3.40
CA ARG A 253 -9.20 -7.11 -3.68
C ARG A 253 -7.94 -7.18 -4.51
N SER A 254 -7.73 -8.28 -4.98
CA SER A 254 -6.58 -8.67 -5.71
C SER A 254 -6.51 -8.01 -7.09
N GLU A 255 -5.33 -7.80 -7.51
CA GLU A 255 -4.98 -7.73 -8.92
C GLU A 255 -4.93 -9.12 -9.54
N SER A 256 -5.40 -10.17 -8.85
CA SER A 256 -5.35 -11.55 -9.31
C SER A 256 -6.28 -11.77 -10.49
N LEU A 257 -5.83 -12.50 -11.46
CA LEU A 257 -6.57 -12.95 -12.63
C LEU A 257 -7.09 -11.84 -13.55
N SER A 258 -7.11 -10.60 -13.11
CA SER A 258 -7.61 -9.45 -13.87
C SER A 258 -6.63 -8.29 -13.80
N ASP A 259 -6.70 -7.42 -14.79
CA ASP A 259 -5.97 -6.17 -14.82
C ASP A 259 -6.78 -5.02 -14.23
N THR A 260 -7.28 -5.22 -13.00
CA THR A 260 -7.98 -4.18 -12.26
C THR A 260 -7.06 -2.98 -12.07
N ARG A 261 -7.51 -1.83 -12.54
CA ARG A 261 -6.71 -0.61 -12.57
C ARG A 261 -6.96 0.23 -11.33
N VAL A 262 -5.90 0.54 -10.60
CA VAL A 262 -5.83 1.79 -9.83
C VAL A 262 -5.38 2.87 -10.79
N ALA A 263 -6.14 3.94 -10.94
CA ALA A 263 -5.72 5.10 -11.68
C ALA A 263 -4.78 5.93 -10.79
N TYR A 264 -3.50 5.87 -11.07
CA TYR A 264 -2.49 6.69 -10.41
C TYR A 264 -2.33 7.97 -11.23
N GLY A 265 -2.76 9.09 -10.67
CA GLY A 265 -2.75 10.37 -11.35
C GLY A 265 -1.37 11.02 -11.32
N LEU A 266 -0.93 11.47 -10.15
CA LEU A 266 0.40 12.07 -9.98
C LEU A 266 0.85 12.05 -8.52
N GLY A 267 2.16 12.15 -8.31
CA GLY A 267 2.76 12.40 -7.01
C GLY A 267 3.07 11.16 -6.19
N MET A 268 2.94 9.94 -6.73
CA MET A 268 3.19 8.72 -5.98
C MET A 268 4.68 8.56 -5.62
N SER A 269 5.56 8.82 -6.55
CA SER A 269 7.00 8.73 -6.31
C SER A 269 7.50 9.84 -5.40
N GLU A 270 7.05 11.04 -5.63
CA GLU A 270 7.35 12.23 -4.82
C GLU A 270 6.88 12.03 -3.37
N TRP A 271 5.75 11.35 -3.19
CA TRP A 271 5.29 10.99 -1.85
C TRP A 271 6.21 9.97 -1.17
N CYS A 272 6.73 8.98 -1.90
CA CYS A 272 7.70 8.02 -1.36
C CYS A 272 8.99 8.71 -0.88
N GLU A 273 9.37 9.82 -1.49
CA GLU A 273 10.55 10.62 -1.11
C GLU A 273 10.42 11.27 0.27
N ASN A 274 9.22 11.32 0.87
CA ASN A 274 9.12 11.69 2.28
C ASN A 274 10.04 10.83 3.18
N CYS A 275 10.30 9.59 2.79
CA CYS A 275 11.22 8.70 3.51
C CYS A 275 12.49 8.36 2.71
N HIS A 276 12.42 8.40 1.37
CA HIS A 276 13.49 8.04 0.45
C HIS A 276 14.10 9.27 -0.25
N SER A 277 14.37 10.31 0.48
CA SER A 277 14.63 11.69 0.02
C SER A 277 15.90 11.90 -0.82
N THR A 278 16.83 10.93 -0.86
CA THR A 278 18.03 11.01 -1.70
C THR A 278 17.96 10.16 -2.96
N LEU A 279 16.83 9.46 -3.18
CA LEU A 279 16.57 8.85 -4.48
C LEU A 279 16.25 9.98 -5.45
N GLN A 280 17.06 10.13 -6.49
CA GLN A 280 16.94 11.26 -7.41
C GLN A 280 16.05 10.89 -8.58
N HIS A 281 15.10 11.75 -8.91
CA HIS A 281 14.33 11.67 -10.14
C HIS A 281 15.28 11.65 -11.35
N ASN A 282 15.04 10.74 -12.26
CA ASN A 282 15.58 10.75 -13.63
C ASN A 282 17.11 10.90 -13.78
N THR A 283 17.90 10.65 -12.73
CA THR A 283 19.35 10.65 -12.84
C THR A 283 19.89 9.22 -12.90
N VAL A 284 20.35 8.84 -14.09
CA VAL A 284 21.29 7.72 -14.21
C VAL A 284 22.60 8.23 -13.59
N ASN A 285 22.77 8.05 -12.29
CA ASN A 285 24.03 8.37 -11.65
C ASN A 285 24.94 7.13 -11.67
N PRO A 286 25.96 7.09 -12.54
CA PRO A 286 26.84 5.92 -12.65
C PRO A 286 27.71 5.68 -11.43
N SER A 287 27.71 6.61 -10.46
CA SER A 287 28.56 6.53 -9.25
C SER A 287 27.85 5.99 -8.02
N THR A 288 26.54 5.71 -8.06
CA THR A 288 25.84 5.04 -6.96
C THR A 288 25.65 3.56 -7.28
N THR A 289 25.99 2.70 -6.33
CA THR A 289 25.81 1.24 -6.39
C THR A 289 24.33 0.82 -6.42
N LEU A 290 23.40 1.75 -6.23
CA LEU A 290 21.97 1.60 -6.45
C LEU A 290 21.71 2.07 -7.89
N GLY A 291 21.52 1.13 -8.82
CA GLY A 291 21.12 1.45 -10.19
C GLY A 291 19.82 2.26 -10.17
N ASN A 292 19.92 3.53 -10.51
CA ASN A 292 18.77 4.43 -10.49
C ASN A 292 17.93 4.24 -11.74
N HIS A 293 16.91 3.40 -11.66
CA HIS A 293 15.86 3.41 -12.67
C HIS A 293 15.12 4.76 -12.58
N PRO A 294 14.85 5.46 -13.70
CA PRO A 294 14.10 6.70 -13.67
C PRO A 294 12.68 6.46 -13.11
N PHE A 295 12.20 7.41 -12.30
CA PHE A 295 10.86 7.40 -11.72
C PHE A 295 10.37 8.82 -11.45
N GLY A 296 9.04 8.96 -11.17
CA GLY A 296 8.41 10.23 -10.83
C GLY A 296 8.00 11.06 -12.04
N TYR A 297 7.57 12.28 -11.81
CA TYR A 297 6.92 13.16 -12.80
C TYR A 297 7.75 13.45 -14.07
N SER A 298 9.05 13.26 -14.02
CA SER A 298 9.96 13.47 -15.15
C SER A 298 10.32 12.17 -15.89
N ALA A 299 9.96 11.01 -15.36
CA ALA A 299 10.28 9.70 -15.95
C ALA A 299 9.23 9.29 -16.98
N LYS A 300 9.10 10.06 -18.03
CA LYS A 300 8.10 9.85 -19.09
C LYS A 300 8.32 8.56 -19.85
N LEU A 301 7.23 7.88 -20.17
CA LEU A 301 7.24 6.66 -20.99
C LEU A 301 7.42 6.95 -22.50
N THR A 302 7.80 8.17 -22.87
CA THR A 302 7.89 8.66 -24.25
C THR A 302 8.57 7.69 -25.22
N ASN A 303 9.62 7.04 -24.78
CA ASN A 303 10.41 6.12 -25.63
C ASN A 303 10.02 4.65 -25.51
N VAL A 304 9.16 4.31 -24.56
CA VAL A 304 8.84 2.90 -24.24
C VAL A 304 7.34 2.59 -24.19
N TYR A 305 6.46 3.60 -24.29
CA TYR A 305 5.01 3.37 -24.23
C TYR A 305 4.50 2.47 -25.36
N THR A 306 5.12 2.51 -26.53
CA THR A 306 4.77 1.64 -27.65
C THR A 306 5.10 0.18 -27.35
N THR A 307 6.27 -0.06 -26.78
CA THR A 307 6.68 -1.40 -26.30
C THR A 307 5.76 -1.87 -25.18
N TYR A 308 5.47 -0.98 -24.22
CA TYR A 308 4.51 -1.29 -23.14
C TYR A 308 3.17 -1.75 -23.69
N ASN A 309 2.61 -1.03 -24.66
CA ASN A 309 1.31 -1.31 -25.23
C ASN A 309 1.30 -2.53 -26.16
N ALA A 310 2.39 -2.74 -26.90
CA ALA A 310 2.52 -3.89 -27.79
C ALA A 310 2.73 -5.21 -27.02
N TYR A 311 3.34 -5.14 -25.83
CA TYR A 311 3.56 -6.32 -25.00
C TYR A 311 2.25 -6.87 -24.46
N ILE A 312 1.89 -8.07 -24.86
CA ILE A 312 0.84 -8.86 -24.22
C ILE A 312 1.46 -9.93 -23.31
N TYR A 313 0.68 -10.46 -22.38
CA TYR A 313 1.17 -11.43 -21.40
C TYR A 313 1.81 -12.68 -21.99
N THR A 314 1.45 -13.05 -23.21
CA THR A 314 2.08 -14.17 -23.92
C THR A 314 3.51 -13.87 -24.39
N GLY A 315 4.09 -12.72 -24.05
CA GLY A 315 5.39 -12.27 -24.50
C GLY A 315 5.41 -11.80 -25.95
N ASN A 316 4.24 -11.67 -26.57
CA ASN A 316 4.12 -11.12 -27.91
C ASN A 316 4.30 -9.60 -27.86
N LEU A 317 5.32 -9.09 -28.53
CA LEU A 317 5.64 -7.66 -28.63
C LEU A 317 4.99 -6.99 -29.86
N THR A 318 4.12 -7.66 -30.55
CA THR A 318 3.47 -7.17 -31.78
C THR A 318 1.98 -6.99 -31.63
N ASN A 319 1.47 -6.87 -30.41
CA ASN A 319 0.05 -6.62 -30.18
C ASN A 319 -0.37 -5.31 -30.85
N THR A 320 -1.42 -5.38 -31.65
CA THR A 320 -2.04 -4.22 -32.32
C THR A 320 -3.26 -3.67 -31.59
N ASP A 321 -3.79 -4.43 -30.63
CA ASP A 321 -4.94 -3.98 -29.81
C ASP A 321 -4.44 -3.23 -28.56
N LEU A 322 -4.16 -1.95 -28.74
CA LEU A 322 -3.67 -1.07 -27.68
C LEU A 322 -4.69 -0.85 -26.57
N THR A 323 -5.96 -1.19 -26.79
CA THR A 323 -7.00 -1.07 -25.74
C THR A 323 -6.84 -2.10 -24.62
N GLN A 324 -6.06 -3.15 -24.84
CA GLN A 324 -5.72 -4.19 -23.87
C GLN A 324 -4.27 -4.09 -23.36
N GLY A 325 -3.64 -2.93 -23.55
CA GLY A 325 -2.23 -2.74 -23.21
C GLY A 325 -1.94 -2.65 -21.70
N TYR A 326 -2.91 -2.31 -20.87
CA TYR A 326 -2.69 -2.15 -19.43
C TYR A 326 -2.33 -3.47 -18.74
N SER A 327 -1.41 -3.38 -17.78
CA SER A 327 -1.11 -4.46 -16.85
C SER A 327 -1.09 -3.96 -15.42
N SER A 328 -1.92 -4.53 -14.55
CA SER A 328 -1.90 -4.25 -13.12
C SER A 328 -0.62 -4.73 -12.42
N LEU A 329 0.13 -5.65 -13.03
CA LEU A 329 1.45 -6.05 -12.55
C LEU A 329 2.52 -4.99 -12.78
N VAL A 330 2.33 -4.11 -13.78
CA VAL A 330 3.27 -3.04 -14.16
C VAL A 330 2.48 -1.74 -14.32
N PRO A 331 1.89 -1.19 -13.25
CA PRO A 331 1.12 0.05 -13.33
C PRO A 331 2.01 1.25 -13.63
N PHE A 332 1.41 2.33 -14.09
CA PHE A 332 2.07 3.61 -14.38
C PHE A 332 1.29 4.79 -13.81
N GLU A 333 1.89 5.94 -13.78
CA GLU A 333 1.29 7.21 -13.33
C GLU A 333 0.94 8.08 -14.53
N GLU A 334 -0.28 8.62 -14.56
CA GLU A 334 -0.85 9.29 -15.75
C GLU A 334 -0.52 10.79 -15.83
N GLY A 335 0.03 11.38 -14.77
CA GLY A 335 0.30 12.81 -14.72
C GLY A 335 -0.97 13.67 -14.57
N ILE A 336 -2.09 13.08 -14.13
CA ILE A 336 -3.40 13.71 -14.04
C ILE A 336 -3.73 14.00 -12.57
N SER A 337 -4.22 15.21 -12.30
CA SER A 337 -4.74 15.60 -10.98
C SER A 337 -6.27 15.63 -10.90
N ASP A 338 -6.98 15.63 -12.02
CA ASP A 338 -8.43 15.67 -12.05
C ASP A 338 -9.06 14.34 -11.58
N LEU A 339 -9.74 14.37 -10.44
CA LEU A 339 -10.32 13.18 -9.80
C LEU A 339 -11.46 12.57 -10.64
N ALA A 340 -12.23 13.36 -11.37
CA ALA A 340 -13.31 12.84 -12.18
C ALA A 340 -12.78 12.06 -13.39
N THR A 341 -11.72 12.57 -14.01
CA THR A 341 -11.00 11.85 -15.06
C THR A 341 -10.43 10.55 -14.55
N LEU A 342 -9.72 10.58 -13.41
CA LEU A 342 -9.15 9.36 -12.80
C LEU A 342 -10.23 8.33 -12.42
N ALA A 343 -11.38 8.78 -11.91
CA ALA A 343 -12.48 7.87 -11.59
C ALA A 343 -12.98 7.11 -12.82
N ALA A 344 -13.05 7.77 -13.98
CA ALA A 344 -13.38 7.12 -15.25
C ALA A 344 -12.28 6.15 -15.72
N ASP A 345 -11.01 6.47 -15.43
CA ASP A 345 -9.86 5.68 -15.84
C ASP A 345 -9.73 4.35 -15.11
N THR A 346 -10.34 4.20 -13.94
CA THR A 346 -10.34 2.92 -13.21
C THR A 346 -10.97 1.75 -13.99
N ALA A 347 -11.80 2.03 -14.97
CA ALA A 347 -12.41 1.03 -15.85
C ALA A 347 -11.61 0.78 -17.14
N LYS A 348 -10.58 1.56 -17.42
CA LYS A 348 -9.81 1.45 -18.67
C LYS A 348 -8.86 0.27 -18.64
N THR A 349 -8.74 -0.41 -19.75
CA THR A 349 -7.74 -1.45 -20.03
C THR A 349 -6.68 -0.98 -21.03
N SER A 350 -6.82 0.24 -21.55
CA SER A 350 -5.82 0.85 -22.44
C SER A 350 -4.48 1.01 -21.76
N GLY A 351 -3.42 0.84 -22.51
CA GLY A 351 -2.07 0.97 -22.03
C GLY A 351 -1.63 2.42 -21.82
N ALA A 352 -0.32 2.60 -21.69
CA ALA A 352 0.30 3.88 -21.39
C ALA A 352 0.34 4.84 -22.61
N SER A 353 0.41 6.12 -22.34
CA SER A 353 0.72 7.17 -23.29
C SER A 353 2.18 7.65 -23.16
N ALA A 354 2.63 8.43 -24.13
CA ALA A 354 3.98 9.03 -24.11
C ALA A 354 4.17 10.02 -22.94
N THR A 355 3.09 10.54 -22.38
CA THR A 355 3.10 11.52 -21.28
C THR A 355 3.01 10.88 -19.90
N ASP A 356 2.71 9.60 -19.83
CA ASP A 356 2.64 8.87 -18.56
C ASP A 356 4.05 8.61 -17.98
N ASN A 357 4.11 8.30 -16.71
CA ASN A 357 5.37 8.20 -15.97
C ASN A 357 5.59 6.79 -15.39
N VAL A 358 6.84 6.41 -15.29
CA VAL A 358 7.26 5.35 -14.39
C VAL A 358 7.19 5.89 -12.95
N MET A 359 6.57 5.15 -12.05
CA MET A 359 6.53 5.47 -10.62
C MET A 359 7.18 4.35 -9.79
N CYS A 360 7.49 4.61 -8.54
CA CYS A 360 8.04 3.59 -7.64
C CYS A 360 7.17 2.32 -7.61
N LEU A 361 5.84 2.48 -7.60
CA LEU A 361 4.93 1.35 -7.60
C LEU A 361 4.81 0.62 -8.95
N THR A 362 5.44 1.10 -10.01
CA THR A 362 5.55 0.34 -11.26
C THR A 362 6.26 -0.99 -11.02
N CYS A 363 7.31 -0.98 -10.18
CA CYS A 363 8.15 -2.14 -9.89
C CYS A 363 8.01 -2.66 -8.45
N HIS A 364 7.58 -1.83 -7.49
CA HIS A 364 7.54 -2.16 -6.08
C HIS A 364 6.11 -2.32 -5.54
N ARG A 365 5.98 -3.07 -4.45
CA ARG A 365 4.80 -3.13 -3.59
C ARG A 365 5.03 -2.25 -2.36
N ALA A 366 4.01 -1.52 -1.94
CA ALA A 366 4.14 -0.58 -0.82
C ALA A 366 4.23 -1.27 0.55
N HIS A 367 3.73 -2.48 0.69
CA HIS A 367 3.77 -3.24 1.95
C HIS A 367 4.86 -4.29 1.92
N ALA A 368 4.60 -5.43 1.31
CA ALA A 368 5.54 -6.51 1.13
C ALA A 368 5.17 -7.39 -0.05
N SER A 369 6.15 -8.10 -0.59
CA SER A 369 5.98 -9.08 -1.66
C SER A 369 6.82 -10.33 -1.38
N ALA A 370 6.75 -11.31 -2.25
CA ALA A 370 7.58 -12.51 -2.17
C ALA A 370 9.03 -12.28 -2.61
N TRP A 371 9.40 -11.07 -2.99
CA TRP A 371 10.69 -10.76 -3.61
C TRP A 371 11.45 -9.74 -2.78
N ASP A 372 12.78 -9.82 -2.83
CA ASP A 372 13.66 -8.82 -2.23
C ASP A 372 13.32 -7.41 -2.72
N SER A 373 13.49 -6.44 -1.84
CA SER A 373 13.16 -5.03 -2.07
C SER A 373 11.68 -4.78 -2.41
N ALA A 374 10.78 -5.68 -2.00
CA ALA A 374 9.34 -5.60 -2.28
C ALA A 374 9.00 -5.45 -3.77
N THR A 375 9.80 -6.03 -4.66
CA THR A 375 9.51 -5.94 -6.09
C THR A 375 8.26 -6.76 -6.46
N ARG A 376 7.58 -6.40 -7.55
CA ARG A 376 6.35 -7.08 -8.00
C ARG A 376 6.60 -8.43 -8.65
N TRP A 377 7.82 -8.66 -9.11
CA TRP A 377 8.30 -9.90 -9.72
C TRP A 377 9.78 -10.08 -9.40
N ASN A 378 10.34 -11.22 -9.75
CA ASN A 378 11.77 -11.45 -9.61
C ASN A 378 12.55 -10.53 -10.56
N THR A 379 13.33 -9.61 -10.00
CA THR A 379 14.16 -8.65 -10.73
C THR A 379 15.62 -9.05 -10.75
N ALA A 380 15.99 -10.24 -10.25
CA ALA A 380 17.37 -10.72 -10.31
C ALA A 380 17.84 -10.84 -11.76
N LYS A 381 19.10 -10.53 -11.99
CA LYS A 381 19.72 -10.63 -13.32
C LYS A 381 19.52 -12.04 -13.89
N GLY A 382 19.04 -12.12 -15.13
CA GLY A 382 18.77 -13.38 -15.80
C GLY A 382 17.51 -14.13 -15.32
N ALA A 383 16.69 -13.51 -14.45
CA ALA A 383 15.49 -14.17 -13.93
C ALA A 383 14.45 -14.43 -15.03
N TYR A 384 13.96 -15.66 -15.06
CA TYR A 384 12.79 -16.02 -15.86
C TYR A 384 11.51 -15.90 -15.06
N LEU A 385 10.46 -15.46 -15.71
CA LEU A 385 9.10 -15.50 -15.19
C LEU A 385 8.49 -16.89 -15.41
N THR A 386 8.63 -17.43 -16.62
CA THR A 386 8.21 -18.78 -16.99
C THR A 386 9.29 -19.46 -17.83
N VAL A 387 9.41 -20.79 -17.69
CA VAL A 387 10.29 -21.64 -18.50
C VAL A 387 9.48 -22.87 -18.94
N SER A 388 9.49 -23.16 -20.22
CA SER A 388 8.74 -24.27 -20.84
C SER A 388 7.25 -24.26 -20.47
N GLY A 389 6.67 -23.07 -20.27
CA GLY A 389 5.26 -22.89 -19.90
C GLY A 389 4.94 -23.12 -18.42
N PHE A 390 5.94 -23.22 -17.55
CA PHE A 390 5.79 -23.39 -16.11
C PHE A 390 6.44 -22.24 -15.34
N TYR A 391 5.95 -21.96 -14.16
CA TYR A 391 6.68 -21.13 -13.22
C TYR A 391 7.90 -21.88 -12.68
N PRO A 392 9.00 -21.17 -12.41
CA PRO A 392 10.10 -21.75 -11.64
C PRO A 392 9.63 -22.23 -10.28
N GLY A 393 10.16 -23.35 -9.81
CA GLY A 393 9.85 -23.92 -8.50
C GLY A 393 10.88 -24.94 -8.10
N VAL A 394 11.21 -25.03 -6.81
CA VAL A 394 12.07 -26.09 -6.28
C VAL A 394 11.45 -27.48 -6.44
N ASP A 395 10.16 -27.54 -6.69
CA ASP A 395 9.36 -28.72 -6.97
C ASP A 395 9.03 -28.91 -8.45
N SER A 396 9.62 -28.10 -9.33
CA SER A 396 9.33 -28.18 -10.77
C SER A 396 9.94 -29.45 -11.37
N PRO A 397 9.16 -30.26 -12.11
CA PRO A 397 9.65 -31.47 -12.74
C PRO A 397 10.58 -31.21 -13.93
N ILE A 398 10.54 -29.99 -14.47
CA ILE A 398 11.27 -29.63 -15.71
C ILE A 398 12.56 -28.86 -15.38
N LEU A 399 12.62 -28.23 -14.23
CA LEU A 399 13.62 -27.24 -13.88
C LEU A 399 14.55 -27.79 -12.79
N GLN A 400 15.35 -28.81 -13.09
CA GLN A 400 16.39 -29.32 -12.18
C GLN A 400 17.73 -28.61 -12.44
N GLY A 401 18.49 -28.34 -11.38
CA GLY A 401 19.79 -27.68 -11.45
C GLY A 401 19.70 -26.15 -11.47
N GLU A 402 20.18 -25.50 -12.52
CA GLU A 402 20.27 -24.03 -12.64
C GLU A 402 18.95 -23.29 -12.40
N GLN A 403 17.87 -23.98 -12.50
CA GLN A 403 16.52 -23.41 -12.48
C GLN A 403 15.97 -23.26 -11.06
N GLY A 404 16.55 -23.93 -10.08
CA GLY A 404 16.30 -23.64 -8.67
C GLY A 404 16.67 -22.20 -8.31
N GLU A 405 17.62 -21.60 -9.03
CA GLU A 405 18.03 -20.22 -8.85
C GLU A 405 16.90 -19.24 -9.22
N TYR A 406 16.16 -19.52 -10.30
CA TYR A 406 15.06 -18.66 -10.74
C TYR A 406 13.85 -18.76 -9.82
N ALA A 407 13.66 -19.89 -9.14
CA ALA A 407 12.60 -20.07 -8.15
C ALA A 407 12.87 -19.27 -6.87
N THR A 408 14.15 -18.93 -6.59
CA THR A 408 14.56 -18.28 -5.34
C THR A 408 13.98 -18.96 -4.10
N GLY A 409 14.04 -20.29 -4.07
CA GLY A 409 13.57 -21.13 -2.96
C GLY A 409 12.07 -21.36 -2.87
N LYS A 410 11.29 -20.89 -3.85
CA LYS A 410 9.82 -21.04 -3.87
C LYS A 410 9.40 -22.33 -4.57
N THR A 411 8.28 -22.91 -4.15
CA THR A 411 7.55 -23.88 -4.95
C THR A 411 6.87 -23.20 -6.14
N MET A 412 6.47 -23.96 -7.18
CA MET A 412 5.68 -23.41 -8.29
C MET A 412 4.39 -22.74 -7.81
N ALA A 413 3.74 -23.29 -6.80
CA ALA A 413 2.52 -22.73 -6.22
C ALA A 413 2.80 -21.40 -5.50
N GLU A 414 3.90 -21.32 -4.73
CA GLU A 414 4.33 -20.07 -4.09
C GLU A 414 4.72 -19.02 -5.14
N TYR A 415 5.37 -19.44 -6.22
CA TYR A 415 5.73 -18.55 -7.32
C TYR A 415 4.47 -17.99 -8.02
N GLN A 416 3.52 -18.85 -8.37
CA GLN A 416 2.24 -18.43 -8.96
C GLN A 416 1.50 -17.46 -8.06
N GLN A 417 1.45 -17.73 -6.76
CA GLN A 417 0.81 -16.81 -5.81
C GLN A 417 1.55 -15.47 -5.74
N SER A 418 2.88 -15.48 -5.84
CA SER A 418 3.69 -14.26 -5.92
C SER A 418 3.40 -13.44 -7.18
N MET A 419 2.92 -14.11 -8.24
CA MET A 419 2.43 -13.51 -9.48
C MET A 419 0.90 -13.27 -9.44
N TYR A 420 0.36 -13.15 -8.23
CA TYR A 420 -1.05 -12.84 -7.97
C TYR A 420 -2.03 -13.88 -8.52
N GLY A 421 -1.65 -15.15 -8.38
CA GLY A 421 -2.48 -16.28 -8.80
C GLY A 421 -2.63 -16.44 -10.31
N ARG A 422 -1.96 -15.60 -11.12
CA ARG A 422 -2.03 -15.70 -12.58
C ARG A 422 -1.41 -17.02 -13.03
N PRO A 423 -2.11 -17.81 -13.85
CA PRO A 423 -1.56 -19.06 -14.33
C PRO A 423 -0.40 -18.81 -15.31
N PRO A 424 0.61 -19.70 -15.39
CA PRO A 424 1.74 -19.52 -16.29
C PRO A 424 1.34 -19.43 -17.77
N SER A 425 0.16 -19.97 -18.14
CA SER A 425 -0.41 -19.85 -19.51
C SER A 425 -0.80 -18.42 -19.92
N LYS A 426 -0.78 -17.46 -18.98
CA LYS A 426 -0.91 -16.04 -19.31
C LYS A 426 0.35 -15.43 -19.89
N PHE A 427 1.47 -16.14 -19.82
CA PHE A 427 2.79 -15.69 -20.29
C PHE A 427 3.30 -16.58 -21.42
N ALA A 428 4.36 -16.15 -22.10
CA ALA A 428 4.99 -17.01 -23.09
C ALA A 428 5.58 -18.28 -22.44
N PRO A 429 5.70 -19.37 -23.18
CA PRO A 429 6.36 -20.57 -22.66
C PRO A 429 7.76 -20.33 -22.12
N LEU A 430 8.48 -19.38 -22.69
CA LEU A 430 9.74 -18.84 -22.19
C LEU A 430 9.61 -17.34 -22.06
N GLN A 431 9.41 -16.87 -20.83
CA GLN A 431 9.20 -15.47 -20.52
C GLN A 431 10.27 -14.97 -19.58
N TRP A 432 10.98 -13.95 -19.99
CA TRP A 432 11.86 -13.17 -19.11
C TRP A 432 11.06 -12.31 -18.14
N SER A 433 11.75 -11.61 -17.29
CA SER A 433 11.18 -10.65 -16.33
C SER A 433 10.17 -9.69 -16.96
N LEU A 434 9.23 -9.18 -16.18
CA LEU A 434 8.27 -8.15 -16.62
C LEU A 434 8.91 -6.79 -16.93
N CYS A 435 10.21 -6.62 -16.71
CA CYS A 435 10.97 -5.51 -17.26
C CYS A 435 10.76 -5.37 -18.79
N ASN A 436 10.53 -6.50 -19.47
CA ASN A 436 10.25 -6.53 -20.91
C ASN A 436 8.95 -5.83 -21.31
N LYS A 437 8.08 -5.49 -20.36
CA LYS A 437 6.90 -4.68 -20.66
C LYS A 437 7.27 -3.28 -21.18
N CYS A 438 8.42 -2.76 -20.76
CA CYS A 438 8.95 -1.46 -21.23
C CYS A 438 10.21 -1.60 -22.08
N HIS A 439 10.98 -2.67 -21.88
CA HIS A 439 12.26 -2.89 -22.53
C HIS A 439 12.17 -4.07 -23.49
N GLU A 440 12.80 -3.97 -24.64
CA GLU A 440 12.85 -5.09 -25.59
C GLU A 440 13.62 -6.27 -25.01
N SER A 441 13.23 -7.49 -25.38
CA SER A 441 13.71 -8.76 -24.80
C SER A 441 15.22 -8.96 -24.84
N ASP A 442 15.93 -8.29 -25.75
CA ASP A 442 17.37 -8.50 -25.93
C ASP A 442 18.26 -7.71 -24.98
N GLN A 443 17.72 -6.70 -24.30
CA GLN A 443 18.50 -5.86 -23.38
C GLN A 443 18.74 -6.50 -22.00
N TYR A 444 18.01 -7.56 -21.65
CA TYR A 444 18.13 -8.24 -20.35
C TYR A 444 18.72 -9.64 -20.43
N LYS A 445 19.27 -10.03 -21.58
CA LYS A 445 19.99 -11.29 -21.77
C LYS A 445 21.41 -11.29 -21.20
N GLN A 446 21.87 -10.18 -20.61
CA GLN A 446 23.25 -10.04 -20.12
C GLN A 446 23.41 -10.38 -18.65
#